data_3ffa8b76819473b9443bc95f5ab8d48c
#
_entry.id   3ffa8b76819473b9443bc95f5ab8d48c
#
_cell.length_a   1.000
_cell.length_b   1.000
_cell.length_c   1.000
_cell.angle_alpha   90.00
_cell.angle_beta   90.00
_cell.angle_gamma   90.00
#
_symmetry.space_group_name_H-M   'P 1'
#
loop_
_entity.id
_entity.type
_entity.pdbx_description
1 polymer ?
#
loop_
_entity_poly.entity_id
_entity_poly.type
_entity_poly.pdbx_seq_one_letter_code
_entity_poly.pdbx_strand_id
1 'polypeptide(L)'
;TFGAEDVVPVLYGNYPILMTGGNSQAALRIGELIPNKDSDTKTINWSQIPSGYDLNVRMSGLVWPEASQRIANSAYLTREKVGKGQIILFSGEPNFRGSARGTNRLWLNAVIYGSGLGTDALVNP
;
A
#
# COMPACT_ATOMS: atom_id res chain seq x y z
N THR A 1 3.27 8.19 6.95
CA THR A 1 4.05 7.29 7.83
C THR A 1 5.36 7.93 8.23
N PHE A 2 5.65 8.01 9.54
CA PHE A 2 6.88 8.65 10.04
C PHE A 2 8.12 7.86 9.61
N GLY A 3 9.04 8.55 8.94
CA GLY A 3 10.32 7.99 8.51
C GLY A 3 10.25 6.86 7.49
N ALA A 4 9.13 6.68 6.82
CA ALA A 4 9.03 5.81 5.66
C ALA A 4 9.45 6.56 4.40
N GLU A 5 10.06 5.85 3.48
CA GLU A 5 10.34 6.35 2.13
C GLU A 5 9.04 6.36 1.31
N ASP A 6 8.98 7.20 0.27
CA ASP A 6 7.82 7.28 -0.62
C ASP A 6 7.58 5.96 -1.38
N VAL A 7 8.67 5.25 -1.67
CA VAL A 7 8.65 3.93 -2.31
C VAL A 7 9.50 2.96 -1.51
N VAL A 8 8.89 1.85 -1.10
CA VAL A 8 9.58 0.81 -0.33
C VAL A 8 9.43 -0.54 -1.03
N PRO A 9 10.50 -1.35 -1.10
CA PRO A 9 10.38 -2.71 -1.59
C PRO A 9 9.57 -3.57 -0.62
N VAL A 10 8.66 -4.36 -1.16
CA VAL A 10 7.86 -5.31 -0.40
C VAL A 10 8.15 -6.73 -0.86
N LEU A 11 8.17 -7.66 0.10
CA LEU A 11 8.14 -9.08 -0.24
C LEU A 11 6.69 -9.44 -0.58
N TYR A 12 6.48 -9.89 -1.81
CA TYR A 12 5.16 -10.29 -2.28
C TYR A 12 5.16 -11.78 -2.61
N GLY A 13 4.28 -12.52 -1.98
CA GLY A 13 4.12 -13.96 -2.19
C GLY A 13 2.71 -14.28 -2.70
N ASN A 14 2.22 -15.46 -2.38
CA ASN A 14 0.85 -15.88 -2.68
C ASN A 14 -0.15 -15.25 -1.69
N TYR A 15 -0.20 -13.93 -1.64
CA TYR A 15 -1.06 -13.17 -0.75
C TYR A 15 -2.35 -12.72 -1.45
N PRO A 16 -3.42 -12.48 -0.69
CA PRO A 16 -4.65 -11.95 -1.25
C PRO A 16 -4.44 -10.53 -1.78
N ILE A 17 -5.11 -10.22 -2.86
CA ILE A 17 -5.16 -8.86 -3.42
C ILE A 17 -6.22 -8.07 -2.64
N LEU A 18 -5.80 -6.98 -2.01
CA LEU A 18 -6.72 -6.10 -1.31
C LEU A 18 -7.31 -5.06 -2.28
N MET A 19 -8.62 -4.94 -2.23
CA MET A 19 -9.37 -3.89 -2.92
C MET A 19 -9.93 -2.92 -1.88
N THR A 20 -9.99 -1.65 -2.24
CA THR A 20 -10.62 -0.64 -1.39
C THR A 20 -12.06 -0.41 -1.83
N GLY A 21 -12.96 -0.28 -0.86
CA GLY A 21 -14.36 0.04 -1.09
C GLY A 21 -15.01 0.53 0.19
N GLY A 22 -16.15 1.21 0.10
CA GLY A 22 -16.83 1.76 1.27
C GLY A 22 -15.95 2.75 2.04
N ASN A 23 -15.73 2.47 3.32
CA ASN A 23 -14.93 3.31 4.23
C ASN A 23 -13.43 2.95 4.26
N SER A 24 -13.02 1.98 3.45
CA SER A 24 -11.64 1.51 3.38
C SER A 24 -10.79 2.44 2.51
N GLN A 25 -9.62 2.80 3.00
CA GLN A 25 -8.66 3.66 2.31
C GLN A 25 -7.37 2.87 2.07
N ALA A 26 -6.82 2.94 0.85
CA ALA A 26 -5.48 2.44 0.60
C ALA A 26 -4.45 3.47 1.06
N ALA A 27 -3.70 3.13 2.09
CA ALA A 27 -2.57 3.93 2.54
C ALA A 27 -1.33 3.70 1.66
N LEU A 28 -1.18 2.49 1.14
CA LEU A 28 -0.11 2.12 0.21
C LEU A 28 -0.65 1.24 -0.90
N ARG A 29 -0.08 1.40 -2.10
CA ARG A 29 -0.42 0.62 -3.28
C ARG A 29 0.82 -0.01 -3.88
N ILE A 30 0.61 -1.08 -4.62
CA ILE A 30 1.67 -1.75 -5.38
C ILE A 30 1.97 -0.97 -6.64
N GLY A 31 3.20 -0.50 -6.73
CA GLY A 31 3.72 0.29 -7.86
C GLY A 31 4.12 1.70 -7.47
N GLU A 32 4.88 2.30 -8.33
CA GLU A 32 5.42 3.66 -8.21
C GLU A 32 4.80 4.55 -9.29
N LEU A 33 4.29 5.71 -8.91
CA LEU A 33 3.82 6.70 -9.88
C LEU A 33 5.02 7.44 -10.47
N ILE A 34 5.17 7.34 -11.78
CA ILE A 34 6.22 8.03 -12.53
C ILE A 34 5.60 9.21 -13.30
N PRO A 35 6.15 10.42 -13.18
CA PRO A 35 5.66 11.56 -13.95
C PRO A 35 5.72 11.30 -15.46
N ASN A 36 4.59 11.49 -16.14
CA ASN A 36 4.47 11.45 -17.59
C ASN A 36 3.42 12.47 -18.03
N LYS A 37 3.87 13.60 -18.54
CA LYS A 37 3.01 14.75 -18.90
C LYS A 37 1.96 14.42 -19.99
N ASP A 38 2.25 13.43 -20.81
CA ASP A 38 1.40 13.02 -21.93
C ASP A 38 0.39 11.92 -21.53
N SER A 39 0.37 11.54 -20.27
CA SER A 39 -0.53 10.49 -19.77
C SER A 39 -1.84 11.08 -19.29
N ASP A 40 -2.94 10.58 -19.85
CA ASP A 40 -4.30 10.88 -19.39
C ASP A 40 -4.65 10.05 -18.14
N THR A 41 -5.71 10.48 -17.45
CA THR A 41 -6.30 9.72 -16.36
C THR A 41 -6.74 8.35 -16.84
N LYS A 42 -6.27 7.31 -16.19
CA LYS A 42 -6.60 5.92 -16.52
C LYS A 42 -6.91 5.11 -15.27
N THR A 43 -7.73 4.09 -15.43
CA THR A 43 -8.01 3.16 -14.35
C THR A 43 -7.19 1.90 -14.57
N ILE A 44 -6.38 1.57 -13.59
CA ILE A 44 -5.64 0.30 -13.54
C ILE A 44 -6.19 -0.49 -12.35
N ASN A 45 -6.72 -1.65 -12.67
CA ASN A 45 -7.43 -2.48 -11.71
C ASN A 45 -8.55 -1.65 -11.01
N TRP A 46 -8.44 -1.43 -9.73
CA TRP A 46 -9.53 -0.85 -8.92
C TRP A 46 -9.32 0.61 -8.52
N SER A 47 -8.34 1.27 -9.11
CA SER A 47 -8.02 2.64 -8.75
C SER A 47 -7.58 3.48 -9.93
N GLN A 48 -7.85 4.76 -9.86
CA GLN A 48 -7.44 5.72 -10.88
C GLN A 48 -5.96 6.10 -10.69
N ILE A 49 -5.26 6.16 -11.82
CA ILE A 49 -3.98 6.84 -11.94
C ILE A 49 -4.29 8.25 -12.44
N PRO A 50 -3.88 9.30 -11.74
CA PRO A 50 -4.16 10.67 -12.17
C PRO A 50 -3.45 10.99 -13.48
N SER A 51 -3.98 11.98 -14.21
CA SER A 51 -3.30 12.54 -15.39
C SER A 51 -1.91 13.06 -15.00
N GLY A 52 -0.98 12.96 -15.92
CA GLY A 52 0.41 13.36 -15.69
C GLY A 52 1.27 12.30 -15.01
N TYR A 53 0.73 11.09 -14.82
CA TYR A 53 1.46 9.96 -14.23
C TYR A 53 1.21 8.65 -14.95
N ASP A 54 2.23 7.82 -14.94
CA ASP A 54 2.16 6.40 -15.26
C ASP A 54 2.48 5.55 -14.05
N LEU A 55 2.02 4.30 -14.06
CA LEU A 55 2.32 3.34 -13.01
C LEU A 55 3.43 2.40 -13.48
N ASN A 56 4.51 2.33 -12.70
CA ASN A 56 5.59 1.38 -12.88
C ASN A 56 5.57 0.36 -11.73
N VAL A 57 5.59 -0.91 -12.08
CA VAL A 57 5.74 -2.01 -11.11
C VAL A 57 7.08 -2.68 -11.35
N ARG A 58 8.04 -2.39 -10.49
CA ARG A 58 9.33 -3.08 -10.51
C ARG A 58 9.22 -4.36 -9.73
N MET A 59 9.47 -5.47 -10.38
CA MET A 59 9.47 -6.78 -9.74
C MET A 59 10.83 -7.45 -9.92
N SER A 60 11.28 -8.12 -8.88
CA SER A 60 12.47 -8.97 -8.91
C SER A 60 12.09 -10.39 -8.53
N GLY A 61 12.83 -11.35 -9.05
CA GLY A 61 12.55 -12.77 -8.86
C GLY A 61 11.81 -13.39 -10.03
N LEU A 62 11.35 -14.62 -9.85
CA LEU A 62 10.60 -15.36 -10.87
C LEU A 62 9.13 -14.94 -10.87
N VAL A 63 8.83 -13.89 -11.61
CA VAL A 63 7.47 -13.35 -11.72
C VAL A 63 7.06 -13.25 -13.18
N TRP A 64 5.89 -13.78 -13.48
CA TRP A 64 5.30 -13.67 -14.80
C TRP A 64 4.84 -12.22 -15.05
N PRO A 65 5.02 -11.68 -16.26
CA PRO A 65 4.54 -10.33 -16.59
C PRO A 65 3.07 -10.10 -16.27
N GLU A 66 2.24 -11.12 -16.51
CA GLU A 66 0.81 -11.07 -16.23
C GLU A 66 0.51 -10.95 -14.72
N ALA A 67 1.36 -11.50 -13.86
CA ALA A 67 1.21 -11.37 -12.43
C ALA A 67 1.43 -9.93 -11.99
N SER A 68 2.42 -9.23 -12.56
CA SER A 68 2.65 -7.82 -12.26
C SER A 68 1.44 -6.95 -12.64
N GLN A 69 0.82 -7.23 -13.79
CA GLN A 69 -0.38 -6.52 -14.24
C GLN A 69 -1.58 -6.75 -13.31
N ARG A 70 -1.72 -7.96 -12.75
CA ARG A 70 -2.81 -8.29 -11.83
C ARG A 70 -2.69 -7.61 -10.48
N ILE A 71 -1.47 -7.46 -9.96
CA ILE A 71 -1.24 -6.83 -8.66
C ILE A 71 -1.02 -5.32 -8.74
N ALA A 72 -0.72 -4.81 -9.94
CA ALA A 72 -0.49 -3.38 -10.16
C ALA A 72 -1.64 -2.55 -9.59
N ASN A 73 -1.31 -1.48 -8.88
CA ASN A 73 -2.27 -0.55 -8.25
C ASN A 73 -3.20 -1.17 -7.19
N SER A 74 -3.03 -2.44 -6.85
CA SER A 74 -3.77 -3.02 -5.73
C SER A 74 -3.28 -2.43 -4.39
N ALA A 75 -4.12 -2.48 -3.37
CA ALA A 75 -3.73 -2.00 -2.05
C ALA A 75 -2.79 -3.00 -1.37
N TYR A 76 -1.64 -2.52 -0.89
CA TYR A 76 -0.75 -3.28 -0.02
C TYR A 76 -1.10 -3.07 1.46
N LEU A 77 -1.48 -1.86 1.81
CA LEU A 77 -1.88 -1.47 3.15
C LEU A 77 -3.19 -0.70 3.07
N THR A 78 -4.18 -1.18 3.79
CA THR A 78 -5.47 -0.49 3.92
C THR A 78 -5.74 -0.07 5.35
N ARG A 79 -6.53 0.98 5.49
CA ARG A 79 -7.03 1.47 6.75
C ARG A 79 -8.54 1.68 6.66
N GLU A 80 -9.26 1.21 7.63
CA GLU A 80 -10.71 1.36 7.73
C GLU A 80 -11.10 1.80 9.14
N LYS A 81 -11.92 2.82 9.23
CA LYS A 81 -12.47 3.26 10.52
C LYS A 81 -13.65 2.37 10.91
N VAL A 82 -13.60 1.81 12.10
CA VAL A 82 -14.68 0.96 12.64
C VAL A 82 -15.04 1.44 14.04
N GLY A 83 -16.22 2.05 14.17
CA GLY A 83 -16.64 2.65 15.44
C GLY A 83 -15.65 3.71 15.93
N LYS A 84 -15.13 3.54 17.14
CA LYS A 84 -14.10 4.40 17.73
C LYS A 84 -12.67 3.95 17.42
N GLY A 85 -12.50 2.82 16.75
CA GLY A 85 -11.20 2.26 16.38
C GLY A 85 -10.97 2.25 14.88
N GLN A 86 -9.94 1.51 14.50
CA GLN A 86 -9.60 1.29 13.10
C GLN A 86 -9.04 -0.11 12.88
N ILE A 87 -9.22 -0.60 11.66
CA ILE A 87 -8.59 -1.82 11.17
C ILE A 87 -7.51 -1.42 10.19
N ILE A 88 -6.30 -1.94 10.38
CA ILE A 88 -5.18 -1.78 9.46
C ILE A 88 -4.84 -3.17 8.93
N LEU A 89 -4.95 -3.36 7.60
CA LEU A 89 -4.67 -4.62 6.94
C LEU A 89 -3.45 -4.49 6.03
N PHE A 90 -2.55 -5.42 6.15
CA PHE A 90 -1.45 -5.65 5.20
C PHE A 90 -1.80 -6.81 4.28
N SER A 91 -1.53 -6.70 3.00
CA SER A 91 -1.74 -7.80 2.05
C SER A 91 -0.74 -8.95 2.23
N GLY A 92 0.37 -8.70 2.91
CA GLY A 92 1.42 -9.66 3.20
C GLY A 92 2.06 -9.41 4.56
N GLU A 93 3.04 -10.22 4.90
CA GLU A 93 3.77 -10.10 6.16
C GLU A 93 4.78 -8.94 6.11
N PRO A 94 4.52 -7.79 6.76
CA PRO A 94 5.42 -6.64 6.69
C PRO A 94 6.73 -6.86 7.45
N ASN A 95 6.78 -7.85 8.32
CA ASN A 95 7.94 -8.17 9.15
C ASN A 95 8.51 -9.57 8.86
N PHE A 96 8.38 -10.05 7.62
CA PHE A 96 8.87 -11.38 7.25
C PHE A 96 10.38 -11.51 7.49
N ARG A 97 10.76 -12.32 8.48
CA ARG A 97 12.15 -12.61 8.89
C ARG A 97 13.03 -11.37 9.09
N GLY A 98 12.45 -10.19 9.30
CA GLY A 98 13.20 -8.95 9.40
C GLY A 98 13.91 -8.51 8.11
N SER A 99 13.65 -9.17 6.98
CA SER A 99 14.36 -8.93 5.72
C SER A 99 13.98 -7.63 5.03
N ALA A 100 12.74 -7.18 5.18
CA ALA A 100 12.22 -5.99 4.53
C ALA A 100 12.20 -4.80 5.50
N ARG A 101 13.31 -4.07 5.61
CA ARG A 101 13.46 -2.96 6.57
C ARG A 101 12.46 -1.83 6.36
N GLY A 102 12.09 -1.53 5.12
CA GLY A 102 11.09 -0.50 4.79
C GLY A 102 9.71 -0.85 5.35
N THR A 103 9.27 -2.08 5.14
CA THR A 103 7.97 -2.54 5.63
C THR A 103 7.92 -2.72 7.15
N ASN A 104 9.05 -2.99 7.80
CA ASN A 104 9.14 -3.01 9.27
C ASN A 104 8.75 -1.66 9.87
N ARG A 105 9.15 -0.54 9.26
CA ARG A 105 8.73 0.80 9.69
C ARG A 105 7.22 1.00 9.56
N LEU A 106 6.66 0.54 8.46
CA LEU A 106 5.20 0.61 8.26
C LEU A 106 4.46 -0.18 9.33
N TRP A 107 4.95 -1.37 9.65
CA TRP A 107 4.39 -2.20 10.71
C TRP A 107 4.51 -1.53 12.08
N LEU A 108 5.67 -1.00 12.44
CA LEU A 108 5.89 -0.27 13.69
C LEU A 108 4.97 0.96 13.80
N ASN A 109 4.82 1.73 12.72
CA ASN A 109 3.88 2.84 12.68
C ASN A 109 2.43 2.37 12.91
N ALA A 110 2.04 1.26 12.31
CA ALA A 110 0.70 0.70 12.51
C ALA A 110 0.48 0.27 13.97
N VAL A 111 1.47 -0.34 14.61
CA VAL A 111 1.38 -0.76 16.01
C VAL A 111 1.36 0.43 16.96
N ILE A 112 2.26 1.39 16.78
CA ILE A 112 2.43 2.50 17.71
C ILE A 112 1.31 3.53 17.54
N TYR A 113 1.02 3.94 16.32
CA TYR A 113 0.07 5.01 16.02
C TYR A 113 -1.32 4.51 15.63
N GLY A 114 -1.44 3.23 15.29
CA GLY A 114 -2.72 2.64 14.88
C GLY A 114 -3.77 2.68 15.97
N SER A 115 -3.36 2.60 17.23
CA SER A 115 -4.24 2.73 18.39
C SER A 115 -4.66 4.19 18.69
N GLY A 116 -4.18 5.18 17.91
CA GLY A 116 -4.42 6.60 18.20
C GLY A 116 -3.76 7.07 19.47
N LEU A 117 -2.77 6.34 20.00
CA LEU A 117 -2.14 6.61 21.30
C LEU A 117 -3.14 6.75 22.44
N GLY A 118 -4.27 6.03 22.38
CA GLY A 118 -5.34 6.10 23.36
C GLY A 118 -6.29 7.30 23.20
N THR A 119 -6.18 8.04 22.10
CA THR A 119 -7.10 9.13 21.78
C THR A 119 -8.24 8.64 20.87
N ASP A 120 -9.40 9.30 20.94
CA ASP A 120 -10.52 9.05 20.01
C ASP A 120 -10.23 9.58 18.59
N ALA A 121 -9.18 10.38 18.43
CA ALA A 121 -8.78 10.92 17.15
C ALA A 121 -7.83 9.97 16.42
N LEU A 122 -8.05 9.77 15.11
CA LEU A 122 -7.08 9.10 14.27
C LEU A 122 -5.84 9.97 14.15
N VAL A 123 -4.69 9.43 14.53
CA VAL A 123 -3.42 10.09 14.25
C VAL A 123 -3.19 10.03 12.75
N ASN A 124 -3.27 11.18 12.09
CA ASN A 124 -2.83 11.33 10.72
C ASN A 124 -1.34 11.68 10.76
N PRO A 125 -0.47 10.74 10.33
CA PRO A 125 0.97 11.00 10.27
C PRO A 125 1.31 11.98 9.17
#